data_903a39843e9fe4746b3dfa053a8dfaa6
#
_entry.id   903a39843e9fe4746b3dfa053a8dfaa6
#
_cell.length_a   1.000
_cell.length_b   1.000
_cell.length_c   1.000
_cell.angle_alpha   90.00
_cell.angle_beta   90.00
_cell.angle_gamma   90.00
#
_symmetry.space_group_name_H-M   'P 1'
#
loop_
_entity.id
_entity.type
_entity.pdbx_description
1 polymer ?
#
loop_
_entity_poly.entity_id
_entity_poly.type
_entity_poly.pdbx_seq_one_letter_code
_entity_poly.pdbx_strand_id
1 'polypeptide(L)'
;VKHEITKVSKEFGDAYKGDYAHFTLKEIYEQPDVILRAGETTIEGIEKAVEYIKNAKNIYITGSGTSYNSALIAKQILSKYVKIKVEPIISSELQFAPETIEENSIFIAISQSGESADVLEAVRIAKKLNCKIISIVNLLTSSLTRKGDVVLGMNCGPEIGVAATKSFTAQITILYKIIQKLSENITINFEEFSESISKMIENPKKIQKIAKELKHVSDIYILGRGINYPIAIESALKLKELTYIHAEGIPAGELKHGPLALMDTDVFVIIINPNDSTYTDTLTSAREIKARGAKIIGV
;
A
#
# COMPACT_ATOMS: atom_id res chain seq x y z
N VAL A 1 19.32 27.90 -21.69
CA VAL A 1 18.57 26.73 -21.19
C VAL A 1 17.26 26.72 -21.95
N LYS A 2 17.02 25.73 -22.82
CA LYS A 2 15.71 25.53 -23.43
C LYS A 2 14.80 24.90 -22.37
N HIS A 3 13.79 25.64 -21.95
CA HIS A 3 12.74 25.11 -21.09
C HIS A 3 11.72 24.39 -21.99
N GLU A 4 11.55 23.11 -21.78
CA GLU A 4 10.48 22.32 -22.38
C GLU A 4 9.19 22.58 -21.57
N ILE A 5 8.22 23.23 -22.19
CA ILE A 5 6.94 23.54 -21.54
C ILE A 5 6.00 22.37 -21.83
N THR A 6 5.75 21.56 -20.82
CA THR A 6 4.74 20.50 -20.91
C THR A 6 3.36 21.09 -20.54
N LYS A 7 2.41 21.04 -21.48
CA LYS A 7 1.01 21.37 -21.20
C LYS A 7 0.42 20.27 -20.30
N VAL A 8 0.10 20.62 -19.09
CA VAL A 8 -0.69 19.76 -18.19
C VAL A 8 -2.16 19.92 -18.57
N SER A 9 -2.80 18.87 -19.06
CA SER A 9 -4.25 18.85 -19.23
C SER A 9 -4.87 18.86 -17.84
N LYS A 10 -5.50 19.97 -17.46
CA LYS A 10 -6.30 20.01 -16.23
C LYS A 10 -7.66 19.39 -16.51
N GLU A 11 -7.84 18.15 -16.15
CA GLU A 11 -9.17 17.58 -15.96
C GLU A 11 -9.71 18.10 -14.62
N PHE A 12 -10.39 19.26 -14.65
CA PHE A 12 -10.99 19.86 -13.45
C PHE A 12 -12.13 19.01 -12.86
N GLY A 13 -12.68 18.06 -13.64
CA GLY A 13 -13.78 17.20 -13.20
C GLY A 13 -13.43 16.28 -12.03
N ASP A 14 -12.22 15.74 -11.99
CA ASP A 14 -11.79 14.80 -10.96
C ASP A 14 -11.54 15.46 -9.59
N ALA A 15 -11.24 16.76 -9.58
CA ALA A 15 -11.04 17.54 -8.36
C ALA A 15 -12.37 17.98 -7.71
N TYR A 16 -13.52 17.67 -8.31
CA TYR A 16 -14.84 18.03 -7.78
C TYR A 16 -15.40 16.90 -6.90
N LYS A 17 -15.91 17.27 -5.72
CA LYS A 17 -16.42 16.32 -4.73
C LYS A 17 -17.70 15.59 -5.19
N GLY A 18 -18.49 16.22 -6.07
CA GLY A 18 -19.79 15.71 -6.49
C GLY A 18 -20.77 15.66 -5.30
N ASP A 19 -21.64 14.66 -5.32
CA ASP A 19 -22.69 14.45 -4.31
C ASP A 19 -22.17 13.75 -3.03
N TYR A 20 -20.88 13.45 -2.96
CA TYR A 20 -20.29 12.80 -1.79
C TYR A 20 -20.15 13.79 -0.62
N ALA A 21 -20.39 13.31 0.61
CA ALA A 21 -20.21 14.13 1.81
C ALA A 21 -18.73 14.53 2.02
N HIS A 22 -17.79 13.66 1.68
CA HIS A 22 -16.35 13.84 1.87
C HIS A 22 -15.57 13.39 0.64
N PHE A 23 -14.41 14.01 0.38
CA PHE A 23 -13.49 13.59 -0.68
C PHE A 23 -13.02 12.13 -0.48
N THR A 24 -12.63 11.77 0.73
CA THR A 24 -12.21 10.39 1.04
C THR A 24 -13.30 9.36 0.70
N LEU A 25 -14.59 9.69 0.95
CA LEU A 25 -15.69 8.79 0.58
C LEU A 25 -15.78 8.64 -0.93
N LYS A 26 -15.72 9.74 -1.69
CA LYS A 26 -15.65 9.70 -3.16
C LYS A 26 -14.50 8.80 -3.63
N GLU A 27 -13.30 9.02 -3.10
CA GLU A 27 -12.08 8.30 -3.46
C GLU A 27 -12.13 6.81 -3.13
N ILE A 28 -12.87 6.42 -2.08
CA ILE A 28 -13.19 5.02 -1.79
C ILE A 28 -14.03 4.42 -2.93
N TYR A 29 -15.05 5.15 -3.40
CA TYR A 29 -15.91 4.68 -4.49
C TYR A 29 -15.23 4.72 -5.87
N GLU A 30 -14.15 5.43 -6.04
CA GLU A 30 -13.35 5.46 -7.27
C GLU A 30 -12.37 4.26 -7.39
N GLN A 31 -12.14 3.50 -6.32
CA GLN A 31 -11.16 2.41 -6.33
C GLN A 31 -11.39 1.35 -7.42
N PRO A 32 -12.62 0.91 -7.74
CA PRO A 32 -12.85 -0.02 -8.85
C PRO A 32 -12.29 0.48 -10.18
N ASP A 33 -12.59 1.72 -10.54
CA ASP A 33 -12.08 2.34 -11.77
C ASP A 33 -10.57 2.55 -11.74
N VAL A 34 -10.02 2.85 -10.55
CA VAL A 34 -8.59 3.01 -10.35
C VAL A 34 -7.83 1.71 -10.58
N ILE A 35 -8.39 0.56 -10.19
CA ILE A 35 -7.79 -0.75 -10.47
C ILE A 35 -7.61 -0.93 -11.97
N LEU A 36 -8.63 -0.63 -12.77
CA LEU A 36 -8.58 -0.76 -14.22
C LEU A 36 -7.55 0.21 -14.81
N ARG A 37 -7.60 1.49 -14.46
CA ARG A 37 -6.66 2.50 -14.97
C ARG A 37 -5.20 2.22 -14.57
N ALA A 38 -4.94 1.81 -13.34
CA ALA A 38 -3.61 1.41 -12.90
C ALA A 38 -3.16 0.11 -13.58
N GLY A 39 -4.10 -0.79 -13.87
CA GLY A 39 -3.89 -1.98 -14.68
C GLY A 39 -3.45 -1.67 -16.11
N GLU A 40 -3.82 -0.52 -16.67
CA GLU A 40 -3.44 -0.03 -18.01
C GLU A 40 -2.11 0.75 -18.04
N THR A 41 -1.37 0.81 -16.94
CA THR A 41 -0.04 1.46 -16.93
C THR A 41 0.84 0.89 -18.05
N THR A 42 1.72 1.71 -18.60
CA THR A 42 2.42 1.40 -19.85
C THR A 42 3.10 0.02 -19.82
N ILE A 43 2.76 -0.83 -20.81
CA ILE A 43 3.33 -2.18 -20.95
C ILE A 43 4.86 -2.09 -21.03
N GLU A 44 5.40 -1.15 -21.80
CA GLU A 44 6.84 -0.91 -21.96
C GLU A 44 7.51 -0.62 -20.61
N GLY A 45 6.89 0.23 -19.77
CA GLY A 45 7.39 0.52 -18.41
C GLY A 45 7.44 -0.71 -17.53
N ILE A 46 6.39 -1.55 -17.56
CA ILE A 46 6.34 -2.80 -16.81
C ILE A 46 7.40 -3.79 -17.31
N GLU A 47 7.57 -3.94 -18.63
CA GLU A 47 8.58 -4.84 -19.20
C GLU A 47 9.99 -4.45 -18.80
N LYS A 48 10.32 -3.15 -18.88
CA LYS A 48 11.61 -2.64 -18.46
C LYS A 48 11.84 -2.78 -16.94
N ALA A 49 10.81 -2.55 -16.12
CA ALA A 49 10.90 -2.80 -14.67
C ALA A 49 11.18 -4.27 -14.38
N VAL A 50 10.49 -5.19 -15.05
CA VAL A 50 10.67 -6.63 -14.93
C VAL A 50 12.06 -7.08 -15.39
N GLU A 51 12.58 -6.51 -16.49
CA GLU A 51 13.95 -6.75 -16.95
C GLU A 51 14.97 -6.37 -15.87
N TYR A 52 14.83 -5.19 -15.27
CA TYR A 52 15.70 -4.76 -14.18
C TYR A 52 15.61 -5.68 -12.98
N ILE A 53 14.40 -6.07 -12.56
CA ILE A 53 14.15 -6.95 -11.42
C ILE A 53 14.76 -8.35 -11.66
N LYS A 54 14.61 -8.93 -12.86
CA LYS A 54 15.19 -10.25 -13.19
C LYS A 54 16.71 -10.28 -13.12
N ASN A 55 17.36 -9.16 -13.41
CA ASN A 55 18.82 -9.03 -13.41
C ASN A 55 19.38 -8.43 -12.10
N ALA A 56 18.54 -8.19 -11.11
CA ALA A 56 18.92 -7.56 -9.86
C ALA A 56 19.71 -8.53 -8.96
N LYS A 57 20.65 -7.98 -8.18
CA LYS A 57 21.28 -8.69 -7.03
C LYS A 57 20.43 -8.49 -5.78
N ASN A 58 19.98 -7.25 -5.55
CA ASN A 58 19.14 -6.86 -4.44
C ASN A 58 18.07 -5.88 -4.94
N ILE A 59 16.93 -5.88 -4.27
CA ILE A 59 15.84 -4.91 -4.49
C ILE A 59 15.58 -4.19 -3.17
N TYR A 60 15.67 -2.87 -3.20
CA TYR A 60 15.24 -1.99 -2.12
C TYR A 60 13.97 -1.27 -2.54
N ILE A 61 13.03 -1.16 -1.61
CA ILE A 61 11.74 -0.51 -1.89
C ILE A 61 11.50 0.54 -0.82
N THR A 62 11.26 1.78 -1.21
CA THR A 62 11.06 2.88 -0.27
C THR A 62 9.75 3.62 -0.50
N GLY A 63 9.24 4.19 0.57
CA GLY A 63 8.07 5.06 0.61
C GLY A 63 7.88 5.65 2.01
N SER A 64 6.93 6.55 2.14
CA SER A 64 6.50 7.13 3.41
C SER A 64 5.04 6.76 3.69
N GLY A 65 4.67 6.49 4.94
CA GLY A 65 3.30 6.19 5.35
C GLY A 65 2.68 5.05 4.54
N THR A 66 1.55 5.28 3.91
CA THR A 66 0.84 4.32 3.04
C THR A 66 1.74 3.71 1.96
N SER A 67 2.63 4.51 1.35
CA SER A 67 3.56 4.01 0.33
C SER A 67 4.61 3.06 0.92
N TYR A 68 5.02 3.24 2.17
CA TYR A 68 5.86 2.27 2.88
C TYR A 68 5.09 0.97 3.18
N ASN A 69 3.81 1.08 3.56
CA ASN A 69 2.98 -0.11 3.76
C ASN A 69 2.80 -0.90 2.45
N SER A 70 2.72 -0.22 1.31
CA SER A 70 2.77 -0.86 -0.02
C SER A 70 4.12 -1.54 -0.27
N ALA A 71 5.24 -0.96 0.18
CA ALA A 71 6.57 -1.58 0.08
C ALA A 71 6.67 -2.86 0.93
N LEU A 72 6.05 -2.90 2.12
CA LEU A 72 5.97 -4.11 2.94
C LEU A 72 5.18 -5.22 2.25
N ILE A 73 4.07 -4.88 1.57
CA ILE A 73 3.30 -5.83 0.75
C ILE A 73 4.15 -6.30 -0.43
N ALA A 74 4.82 -5.38 -1.13
CA ALA A 74 5.71 -5.70 -2.24
C ALA A 74 6.80 -6.71 -1.84
N LYS A 75 7.41 -6.57 -0.66
CA LYS A 75 8.35 -7.55 -0.11
C LYS A 75 7.71 -8.94 -0.05
N GLN A 76 6.52 -9.06 0.54
CA GLN A 76 5.85 -10.35 0.71
C GLN A 76 5.53 -11.03 -0.63
N ILE A 77 5.06 -10.26 -1.60
CA ILE A 77 4.69 -10.84 -2.90
C ILE A 77 5.91 -11.09 -3.80
N LEU A 78 6.85 -10.14 -3.92
CA LEU A 78 8.03 -10.30 -4.77
C LEU A 78 8.92 -11.45 -4.28
N SER A 79 9.13 -11.60 -2.97
CA SER A 79 9.98 -12.67 -2.41
C SER A 79 9.52 -14.09 -2.77
N LYS A 80 8.27 -14.27 -3.24
CA LYS A 80 7.79 -15.56 -3.75
C LYS A 80 8.30 -15.86 -5.16
N TYR A 81 8.64 -14.85 -5.95
CA TYR A 81 8.96 -14.98 -7.37
C TYR A 81 10.41 -14.66 -7.71
N VAL A 82 11.06 -13.85 -6.90
CA VAL A 82 12.48 -13.54 -7.04
C VAL A 82 13.25 -14.17 -5.89
N LYS A 83 14.31 -14.93 -6.22
CA LYS A 83 15.17 -15.58 -5.21
C LYS A 83 16.32 -14.64 -4.79
N ILE A 84 16.00 -13.39 -4.53
CA ILE A 84 16.95 -12.34 -4.14
C ILE A 84 16.39 -11.55 -2.96
N LYS A 85 17.25 -10.81 -2.28
CA LYS A 85 16.84 -9.98 -1.15
C LYS A 85 15.90 -8.86 -1.64
N VAL A 86 14.74 -8.75 -1.01
CA VAL A 86 13.79 -7.63 -1.17
C VAL A 86 13.65 -6.94 0.17
N GLU A 87 14.11 -5.71 0.27
CA GLU A 87 14.19 -4.96 1.53
C GLU A 87 13.37 -3.67 1.45
N PRO A 88 12.27 -3.56 2.21
CA PRO A 88 11.53 -2.32 2.36
C PRO A 88 12.25 -1.40 3.35
N ILE A 89 12.36 -0.11 3.01
CA ILE A 89 13.05 0.90 3.80
C ILE A 89 12.13 2.10 3.99
N ILE A 90 11.98 2.55 5.22
CA ILE A 90 11.31 3.83 5.50
C ILE A 90 12.17 4.96 4.92
N SER A 91 11.61 5.79 4.08
CA SER A 91 12.38 6.80 3.34
C SER A 91 13.10 7.80 4.24
N SER A 92 12.49 8.20 5.37
CA SER A 92 13.11 9.11 6.34
C SER A 92 14.34 8.53 7.03
N GLU A 93 14.42 7.20 7.17
CA GLU A 93 15.47 6.54 7.94
C GLU A 93 16.71 6.22 7.10
N LEU A 94 16.61 6.13 5.77
CA LEU A 94 17.72 5.75 4.92
C LEU A 94 18.92 6.69 5.02
N GLN A 95 18.69 7.98 5.23
CA GLN A 95 19.77 8.96 5.34
C GLN A 95 20.69 8.72 6.54
N PHE A 96 20.22 7.99 7.56
CA PHE A 96 20.99 7.67 8.78
C PHE A 96 21.73 6.33 8.68
N ALA A 97 21.44 5.52 7.66
CA ALA A 97 22.07 4.23 7.41
C ALA A 97 22.24 3.98 5.90
N PRO A 98 22.85 4.89 5.14
CA PRO A 98 22.95 4.78 3.68
C PRO A 98 23.78 3.58 3.23
N GLU A 99 24.71 3.11 4.05
CA GLU A 99 25.56 1.93 3.82
C GLU A 99 24.79 0.60 3.79
N THR A 100 23.50 0.61 4.16
CA THR A 100 22.65 -0.59 4.03
C THR A 100 22.27 -0.89 2.58
N ILE A 101 22.44 0.08 1.67
CA ILE A 101 22.19 -0.08 0.24
C ILE A 101 23.44 -0.59 -0.46
N GLU A 102 23.34 -1.72 -1.11
CA GLU A 102 24.41 -2.24 -1.96
C GLU A 102 24.41 -1.55 -3.32
N GLU A 103 25.61 -1.25 -3.83
CA GLU A 103 25.79 -0.63 -5.14
C GLU A 103 25.20 -1.48 -6.28
N ASN A 104 24.77 -0.81 -7.34
CA ASN A 104 24.24 -1.44 -8.55
C ASN A 104 22.96 -2.30 -8.31
N SER A 105 22.21 -2.00 -7.25
CA SER A 105 20.94 -2.65 -6.92
C SER A 105 19.77 -1.99 -7.65
N ILE A 106 18.58 -2.59 -7.52
CA ILE A 106 17.33 -1.96 -7.95
C ILE A 106 16.72 -1.23 -6.75
N PHE A 107 16.30 0.00 -6.99
CA PHE A 107 15.68 0.85 -5.99
C PHE A 107 14.30 1.28 -6.47
N ILE A 108 13.25 0.73 -5.85
CA ILE A 108 11.86 1.06 -6.17
C ILE A 108 11.40 2.16 -5.22
N ALA A 109 11.03 3.32 -5.76
CA ALA A 109 10.55 4.46 -4.99
C ALA A 109 9.04 4.66 -5.24
N ILE A 110 8.24 4.61 -4.18
CA ILE A 110 6.79 4.74 -4.23
C ILE A 110 6.39 6.07 -3.59
N SER A 111 5.68 6.92 -4.33
CA SER A 111 5.18 8.20 -3.81
C SER A 111 3.97 8.67 -4.63
N GLN A 112 2.84 8.95 -3.98
CA GLN A 112 1.66 9.47 -4.68
C GLN A 112 1.96 10.83 -5.34
N SER A 113 2.51 11.78 -4.60
CA SER A 113 2.85 13.12 -5.12
C SER A 113 4.14 13.17 -5.94
N GLY A 114 5.08 12.25 -5.66
CA GLY A 114 6.43 12.29 -6.22
C GLY A 114 7.28 13.48 -5.77
N GLU A 115 6.84 14.19 -4.72
CA GLU A 115 7.51 15.38 -4.16
C GLU A 115 7.90 15.20 -2.68
N SER A 116 7.70 14.01 -2.09
CA SER A 116 8.10 13.73 -0.70
C SER A 116 9.60 13.90 -0.53
N ALA A 117 10.03 14.82 0.34
CA ALA A 117 11.45 15.18 0.52
C ALA A 117 12.30 13.96 0.87
N ASP A 118 11.85 13.14 1.82
CA ASP A 118 12.59 11.94 2.26
C ASP A 118 12.70 10.90 1.14
N VAL A 119 11.66 10.70 0.32
CA VAL A 119 11.71 9.79 -0.84
C VAL A 119 12.69 10.31 -1.88
N LEU A 120 12.72 11.63 -2.14
CA LEU A 120 13.66 12.24 -3.08
C LEU A 120 15.09 12.16 -2.58
N GLU A 121 15.31 12.29 -1.28
CA GLU A 121 16.63 12.11 -0.66
C GLU A 121 17.08 10.65 -0.71
N ALA A 122 16.20 9.71 -0.41
CA ALA A 122 16.48 8.28 -0.55
C ALA A 122 16.87 7.90 -1.98
N VAL A 123 16.18 8.43 -2.99
CA VAL A 123 16.54 8.25 -4.40
C VAL A 123 17.88 8.91 -4.73
N ARG A 124 18.20 10.07 -4.12
CA ARG A 124 19.51 10.72 -4.32
C ARG A 124 20.65 9.85 -3.76
N ILE A 125 20.47 9.23 -2.61
CA ILE A 125 21.43 8.28 -2.02
C ILE A 125 21.60 7.07 -2.94
N ALA A 126 20.50 6.43 -3.34
CA ALA A 126 20.52 5.24 -4.22
C ALA A 126 21.23 5.54 -5.55
N LYS A 127 21.00 6.71 -6.15
CA LYS A 127 21.69 7.12 -7.39
C LYS A 127 23.20 7.29 -7.23
N LYS A 128 23.68 7.76 -6.09
CA LYS A 128 25.12 7.83 -5.80
C LYS A 128 25.77 6.44 -5.74
N LEU A 129 24.98 5.42 -5.43
CA LEU A 129 25.40 4.02 -5.39
C LEU A 129 25.09 3.29 -6.71
N ASN A 130 24.88 4.02 -7.81
CA ASN A 130 24.59 3.50 -9.14
C ASN A 130 23.38 2.57 -9.20
N CYS A 131 22.42 2.68 -8.28
CA CYS A 131 21.19 1.92 -8.33
C CYS A 131 20.31 2.36 -9.51
N LYS A 132 19.61 1.41 -10.13
CA LYS A 132 18.55 1.69 -11.11
C LYS A 132 17.26 2.03 -10.38
N ILE A 133 16.64 3.14 -10.73
CA ILE A 133 15.46 3.67 -10.06
C ILE A 133 14.19 3.32 -10.83
N ILE A 134 13.28 2.59 -10.18
CA ILE A 134 11.91 2.38 -10.65
C ILE A 134 11.02 3.27 -9.79
N SER A 135 10.35 4.24 -10.39
CA SER A 135 9.44 5.17 -9.73
C SER A 135 7.99 4.75 -9.94
N ILE A 136 7.25 4.52 -8.86
CA ILE A 136 5.78 4.32 -8.88
C ILE A 136 5.17 5.63 -8.36
N VAL A 137 4.50 6.38 -9.24
CA VAL A 137 4.10 7.77 -8.95
C VAL A 137 2.78 8.12 -9.62
N ASN A 138 1.97 8.96 -8.97
CA ASN A 138 0.72 9.42 -9.58
C ASN A 138 0.91 10.71 -10.41
N LEU A 139 1.72 11.65 -9.90
CA LEU A 139 1.96 12.92 -10.60
C LEU A 139 3.18 12.79 -11.54
N LEU A 140 2.92 12.55 -12.83
CA LEU A 140 3.95 12.31 -13.85
C LEU A 140 4.85 13.53 -14.14
N THR A 141 4.50 14.72 -13.69
CA THR A 141 5.32 15.95 -13.79
C THR A 141 6.21 16.18 -12.58
N SER A 142 6.21 15.24 -11.61
CA SER A 142 6.92 15.37 -10.34
C SER A 142 8.44 15.25 -10.43
N SER A 143 9.11 15.61 -9.35
CA SER A 143 10.56 15.45 -9.21
C SER A 143 11.00 14.00 -9.24
N LEU A 144 10.21 13.11 -8.67
CA LEU A 144 10.48 11.66 -8.67
C LEU A 144 10.45 11.08 -10.08
N THR A 145 9.49 11.51 -10.91
CA THR A 145 9.40 11.11 -12.33
C THR A 145 10.68 11.45 -13.09
N ARG A 146 11.22 12.65 -12.87
CA ARG A 146 12.48 13.08 -13.54
C ARG A 146 13.72 12.32 -13.06
N LYS A 147 13.64 11.65 -11.92
CA LYS A 147 14.76 10.88 -11.33
C LYS A 147 14.67 9.38 -11.65
N GLY A 148 13.53 8.87 -12.09
CA GLY A 148 13.33 7.45 -12.41
C GLY A 148 14.03 7.05 -13.71
N ASP A 149 14.66 5.86 -13.72
CA ASP A 149 15.10 5.19 -14.97
C ASP A 149 13.92 4.48 -15.64
N VAL A 150 12.92 4.08 -14.82
CA VAL A 150 11.60 3.59 -15.24
C VAL A 150 10.56 4.32 -14.41
N VAL A 151 9.47 4.75 -15.04
CA VAL A 151 8.35 5.42 -14.39
C VAL A 151 7.06 4.65 -14.64
N LEU A 152 6.40 4.27 -13.56
CA LEU A 152 5.10 3.57 -13.57
C LEU A 152 4.06 4.51 -12.99
N GLY A 153 3.14 4.98 -13.84
CA GLY A 153 2.06 5.88 -13.44
C GLY A 153 0.94 5.16 -12.71
N MET A 154 0.50 5.70 -11.57
CA MET A 154 -0.64 5.14 -10.82
C MET A 154 -1.98 5.37 -11.53
N ASN A 155 -2.08 6.41 -12.35
CA ASN A 155 -3.29 6.77 -13.11
C ASN A 155 -4.57 6.86 -12.24
N CYS A 156 -4.41 7.18 -10.95
CA CYS A 156 -5.54 7.21 -10.01
C CYS A 156 -6.25 8.58 -9.93
N GLY A 157 -5.83 9.55 -10.75
CA GLY A 157 -6.35 10.91 -10.70
C GLY A 157 -5.95 11.65 -9.41
N PRO A 158 -6.46 12.88 -9.20
CA PRO A 158 -6.20 13.64 -8.00
C PRO A 158 -6.76 12.95 -6.75
N GLU A 159 -5.98 12.87 -5.68
CA GLU A 159 -6.40 12.40 -4.36
C GLU A 159 -6.30 13.58 -3.39
N ILE A 160 -7.45 14.06 -2.92
CA ILE A 160 -7.61 15.30 -2.14
C ILE A 160 -7.88 14.97 -0.68
N GLY A 161 -8.49 13.82 -0.41
CA GLY A 161 -8.68 13.30 0.94
C GLY A 161 -7.35 13.18 1.68
N VAL A 162 -7.35 13.46 2.99
CA VAL A 162 -6.13 13.42 3.81
C VAL A 162 -5.53 12.01 3.81
N ALA A 163 -6.38 11.00 3.96
CA ALA A 163 -5.97 9.60 3.98
C ALA A 163 -5.88 9.04 2.56
N ALA A 164 -4.73 8.50 2.21
CA ALA A 164 -4.54 7.77 0.96
C ALA A 164 -5.47 6.54 0.91
N THR A 165 -6.24 6.40 -0.16
CA THR A 165 -7.17 5.27 -0.39
C THR A 165 -6.94 4.68 -1.77
N LYS A 166 -7.39 5.37 -2.81
CA LYS A 166 -7.28 4.92 -4.19
C LYS A 166 -5.84 4.86 -4.69
N SER A 167 -4.97 5.73 -4.20
CA SER A 167 -3.53 5.66 -4.54
C SER A 167 -2.86 4.42 -3.97
N PHE A 168 -3.23 3.97 -2.76
CA PHE A 168 -2.79 2.69 -2.22
C PHE A 168 -3.23 1.53 -3.12
N THR A 169 -4.50 1.49 -3.50
CA THR A 169 -5.05 0.47 -4.40
C THR A 169 -4.32 0.47 -5.76
N ALA A 170 -4.02 1.65 -6.32
CA ALA A 170 -3.23 1.76 -7.54
C ALA A 170 -1.80 1.23 -7.39
N GLN A 171 -1.12 1.54 -6.27
CA GLN A 171 0.22 1.02 -5.96
C GLN A 171 0.22 -0.51 -5.94
N ILE A 172 -0.74 -1.10 -5.23
CA ILE A 172 -0.89 -2.56 -5.14
C ILE A 172 -1.19 -3.18 -6.52
N THR A 173 -2.04 -2.56 -7.32
CA THR A 173 -2.36 -3.01 -8.68
C THR A 173 -1.12 -3.05 -9.56
N ILE A 174 -0.29 -1.99 -9.54
CA ILE A 174 0.98 -1.94 -10.30
C ILE A 174 1.94 -3.03 -9.83
N LEU A 175 2.07 -3.24 -8.53
CA LEU A 175 2.92 -4.31 -7.98
C LEU A 175 2.45 -5.69 -8.45
N TYR A 176 1.15 -5.96 -8.45
CA TYR A 176 0.61 -7.21 -8.99
C TYR A 176 0.82 -7.33 -10.50
N LYS A 177 0.76 -6.24 -11.25
CA LYS A 177 1.07 -6.25 -12.68
C LYS A 177 2.54 -6.61 -12.97
N ILE A 178 3.47 -6.10 -12.17
CA ILE A 178 4.87 -6.50 -12.22
C ILE A 178 5.00 -8.02 -11.97
N ILE A 179 4.30 -8.56 -10.97
CA ILE A 179 4.34 -9.97 -10.62
C ILE A 179 3.75 -10.85 -11.71
N GLN A 180 2.62 -10.47 -12.27
CA GLN A 180 2.00 -11.16 -13.40
C GLN A 180 2.98 -11.29 -14.59
N LYS A 181 3.79 -10.25 -14.82
CA LYS A 181 4.79 -10.27 -15.90
C LYS A 181 6.07 -11.01 -15.49
N LEU A 182 6.40 -11.07 -14.20
CA LEU A 182 7.55 -11.85 -13.68
C LEU A 182 7.28 -13.36 -13.71
N SER A 183 6.05 -13.79 -13.58
CA SER A 183 5.65 -15.19 -13.50
C SER A 183 4.61 -15.54 -14.56
N GLU A 184 4.98 -16.43 -15.49
CA GLU A 184 4.08 -16.92 -16.54
C GLU A 184 2.89 -17.74 -16.00
N ASN A 185 2.97 -18.17 -14.74
CA ASN A 185 1.96 -19.01 -14.09
C ASN A 185 0.89 -18.20 -13.33
N ILE A 186 0.96 -16.87 -13.37
CA ILE A 186 0.01 -16.00 -12.66
C ILE A 186 -0.76 -15.19 -13.68
N THR A 187 -2.06 -15.38 -13.68
CA THR A 187 -3.01 -14.52 -14.39
C THR A 187 -3.85 -13.80 -13.35
N ILE A 188 -3.83 -12.48 -13.37
CA ILE A 188 -4.66 -11.63 -12.52
C ILE A 188 -5.71 -10.98 -13.41
N ASN A 189 -6.96 -11.22 -13.10
CA ASN A 189 -8.08 -10.58 -13.77
C ASN A 189 -8.44 -9.29 -13.02
N PHE A 190 -7.97 -8.16 -13.52
CA PHE A 190 -8.21 -6.86 -12.89
C PHE A 190 -9.67 -6.41 -13.01
N GLU A 191 -10.38 -6.84 -14.04
CA GLU A 191 -11.83 -6.59 -14.20
C GLU A 191 -12.63 -7.30 -13.10
N GLU A 192 -12.37 -8.58 -12.86
CA GLU A 192 -13.01 -9.34 -11.78
C GLU A 192 -12.67 -8.76 -10.39
N PHE A 193 -11.45 -8.29 -10.23
CA PHE A 193 -11.02 -7.63 -8.99
C PHE A 193 -11.76 -6.31 -8.78
N SER A 194 -11.87 -5.48 -9.82
CA SER A 194 -12.65 -4.24 -9.82
C SER A 194 -14.13 -4.49 -9.48
N GLU A 195 -14.77 -5.46 -10.13
CA GLU A 195 -16.14 -5.83 -9.85
C GLU A 195 -16.36 -6.31 -8.40
N SER A 196 -15.40 -7.06 -7.86
CA SER A 196 -15.46 -7.55 -6.47
C SER A 196 -15.45 -6.40 -5.47
N ILE A 197 -14.59 -5.39 -5.70
CA ILE A 197 -14.56 -4.18 -4.88
C ILE A 197 -15.84 -3.37 -5.03
N SER A 198 -16.37 -3.19 -6.26
CA SER A 198 -17.66 -2.53 -6.49
C SER A 198 -18.78 -3.15 -5.66
N LYS A 199 -18.93 -4.47 -5.74
CA LYS A 199 -19.95 -5.21 -4.98
C LYS A 199 -19.81 -5.02 -3.46
N MET A 200 -18.58 -4.91 -2.97
CA MET A 200 -18.30 -4.72 -1.55
C MET A 200 -18.70 -3.31 -1.07
N ILE A 201 -18.38 -2.26 -1.85
CA ILE A 201 -18.65 -0.87 -1.46
C ILE A 201 -20.10 -0.45 -1.71
N GLU A 202 -20.81 -1.07 -2.66
CA GLU A 202 -22.22 -0.79 -2.95
C GLU A 202 -23.19 -1.17 -1.82
N ASN A 203 -22.79 -2.10 -0.93
CA ASN A 203 -23.63 -2.51 0.20
C ASN A 203 -22.97 -2.20 1.57
N PRO A 204 -22.86 -0.93 1.95
CA PRO A 204 -22.13 -0.52 3.15
C PRO A 204 -22.89 -0.78 4.47
N LYS A 205 -24.12 -1.30 4.45
CA LYS A 205 -25.00 -1.42 5.65
C LYS A 205 -24.33 -2.16 6.81
N LYS A 206 -23.64 -3.28 6.52
CA LYS A 206 -22.91 -4.04 7.56
C LYS A 206 -21.77 -3.23 8.13
N ILE A 207 -20.99 -2.58 7.29
CA ILE A 207 -19.87 -1.72 7.68
C ILE A 207 -20.36 -0.53 8.50
N GLN A 208 -21.45 0.12 8.07
CA GLN A 208 -22.07 1.23 8.81
C GLN A 208 -22.55 0.82 10.21
N LYS A 209 -23.07 -0.41 10.36
CA LYS A 209 -23.47 -0.94 11.68
C LYS A 209 -22.24 -1.07 12.58
N ILE A 210 -21.17 -1.70 12.09
CA ILE A 210 -19.91 -1.86 12.83
C ILE A 210 -19.32 -0.49 13.19
N ALA A 211 -19.29 0.45 12.24
CA ALA A 211 -18.78 1.79 12.48
C ALA A 211 -19.51 2.54 13.60
N LYS A 212 -20.84 2.32 13.74
CA LYS A 212 -21.62 2.89 14.85
C LYS A 212 -21.22 2.30 16.20
N GLU A 213 -20.86 1.03 16.27
CA GLU A 213 -20.38 0.38 17.49
C GLU A 213 -18.99 0.90 17.91
N LEU A 214 -18.15 1.25 16.90
CA LEU A 214 -16.79 1.77 17.11
C LEU A 214 -16.72 3.28 17.39
N LYS A 215 -17.82 4.02 17.27
CA LYS A 215 -17.82 5.49 17.34
C LYS A 215 -17.23 6.08 18.63
N HIS A 216 -17.30 5.35 19.74
CA HIS A 216 -16.89 5.85 21.07
C HIS A 216 -15.71 5.03 21.64
N VAL A 217 -15.07 4.24 20.81
CA VAL A 217 -13.92 3.43 21.20
C VAL A 217 -12.66 4.30 21.14
N SER A 218 -11.78 4.18 22.14
CA SER A 218 -10.51 4.92 22.16
C SER A 218 -9.38 4.17 21.44
N ASP A 219 -9.42 2.84 21.50
CA ASP A 219 -8.34 1.97 21.04
C ASP A 219 -8.88 0.81 20.21
N ILE A 220 -8.23 0.54 19.07
CA ILE A 220 -8.55 -0.58 18.20
C ILE A 220 -7.25 -1.27 17.80
N TYR A 221 -7.20 -2.59 17.97
CA TYR A 221 -6.11 -3.40 17.47
C TYR A 221 -6.52 -4.11 16.18
N ILE A 222 -5.59 -4.18 15.21
CA ILE A 222 -5.84 -4.84 13.94
C ILE A 222 -4.79 -5.92 13.75
N LEU A 223 -5.22 -7.17 13.65
CA LEU A 223 -4.32 -8.31 13.52
C LEU A 223 -4.30 -8.83 12.08
N GLY A 224 -3.11 -9.12 11.59
CA GLY A 224 -2.88 -9.82 10.34
C GLY A 224 -1.63 -10.70 10.42
N ARG A 225 -1.53 -11.68 9.53
CA ARG A 225 -0.36 -12.57 9.44
C ARG A 225 0.14 -12.68 8.01
N GLY A 226 1.46 -12.82 7.79
CA GLY A 226 2.04 -12.83 6.46
C GLY A 226 1.72 -11.55 5.70
N ILE A 227 1.17 -11.66 4.50
CA ILE A 227 0.77 -10.50 3.68
C ILE A 227 -0.34 -9.66 4.34
N ASN A 228 -1.12 -10.24 5.24
CA ASN A 228 -2.20 -9.54 5.93
C ASN A 228 -1.70 -8.62 7.05
N TYR A 229 -0.45 -8.78 7.51
CA TYR A 229 0.13 -7.87 8.52
C TYR A 229 0.37 -6.45 7.98
N PRO A 230 1.03 -6.23 6.84
CA PRO A 230 1.08 -4.89 6.24
C PRO A 230 -0.30 -4.26 5.99
N ILE A 231 -1.31 -5.07 5.64
CA ILE A 231 -2.69 -4.60 5.48
C ILE A 231 -3.27 -4.15 6.83
N ALA A 232 -2.96 -4.87 7.92
CA ALA A 232 -3.36 -4.45 9.27
C ALA A 232 -2.73 -3.11 9.67
N ILE A 233 -1.45 -2.89 9.36
CA ILE A 233 -0.76 -1.61 9.60
C ILE A 233 -1.43 -0.48 8.79
N GLU A 234 -1.71 -0.71 7.50
CA GLU A 234 -2.36 0.28 6.65
C GLU A 234 -3.77 0.61 7.14
N SER A 235 -4.54 -0.40 7.54
CA SER A 235 -5.88 -0.21 8.11
C SER A 235 -5.83 0.61 9.41
N ALA A 236 -4.85 0.34 10.27
CA ALA A 236 -4.63 1.13 11.50
C ALA A 236 -4.27 2.59 11.18
N LEU A 237 -3.45 2.82 10.15
CA LEU A 237 -3.12 4.17 9.69
C LEU A 237 -4.38 4.90 9.22
N LYS A 238 -5.24 4.26 8.42
CA LYS A 238 -6.51 4.86 7.95
C LYS A 238 -7.45 5.21 9.09
N LEU A 239 -7.58 4.34 10.10
CA LEU A 239 -8.40 4.65 11.28
C LEU A 239 -7.85 5.86 12.04
N LYS A 240 -6.55 5.92 12.29
CA LYS A 240 -5.92 7.08 12.97
C LYS A 240 -6.16 8.38 12.22
N GLU A 241 -5.95 8.39 10.90
CA GLU A 241 -6.07 9.60 10.08
C GLU A 241 -7.52 10.13 9.99
N LEU A 242 -8.49 9.22 9.90
CA LEU A 242 -9.89 9.59 9.62
C LEU A 242 -10.75 9.74 10.86
N THR A 243 -10.43 9.03 11.94
CA THR A 243 -11.29 8.95 13.12
C THR A 243 -10.65 9.48 14.40
N TYR A 244 -9.32 9.68 14.39
CA TYR A 244 -8.50 10.03 15.55
C TYR A 244 -8.52 8.97 16.67
N ILE A 245 -9.09 7.79 16.41
CA ILE A 245 -9.01 6.62 17.30
C ILE A 245 -7.57 6.11 17.29
N HIS A 246 -7.00 5.81 18.45
CA HIS A 246 -5.73 5.12 18.50
C HIS A 246 -5.89 3.71 17.92
N ALA A 247 -5.20 3.42 16.84
CA ALA A 247 -5.26 2.14 16.17
C ALA A 247 -3.85 1.58 15.92
N GLU A 248 -3.66 0.28 16.21
CA GLU A 248 -2.37 -0.38 16.05
C GLU A 248 -2.51 -1.68 15.24
N GLY A 249 -1.67 -1.80 14.20
CA GLY A 249 -1.54 -3.03 13.41
C GLY A 249 -0.52 -3.97 14.04
N ILE A 250 -0.92 -5.18 14.43
CA ILE A 250 -0.08 -6.14 15.13
C ILE A 250 0.07 -7.43 14.30
N PRO A 251 1.30 -8.00 14.17
CA PRO A 251 1.44 -9.34 13.61
C PRO A 251 0.73 -10.34 14.54
N ALA A 252 -0.22 -11.11 14.01
CA ALA A 252 -1.01 -12.03 14.84
C ALA A 252 -0.15 -13.04 15.61
N GLY A 253 1.04 -13.41 15.10
CA GLY A 253 1.99 -14.27 15.78
C GLY A 253 2.64 -13.64 17.01
N GLU A 254 2.74 -12.30 17.06
CA GLU A 254 3.35 -11.56 18.18
C GLU A 254 2.36 -11.22 19.29
N LEU A 255 1.08 -11.59 19.15
CA LEU A 255 0.04 -11.29 20.14
C LEU A 255 0.44 -11.72 21.54
N LYS A 256 1.04 -12.91 21.70
CA LYS A 256 1.44 -13.48 23.00
C LYS A 256 2.66 -12.80 23.64
N HIS A 257 3.39 -12.03 22.87
CA HIS A 257 4.65 -11.42 23.28
C HIS A 257 4.48 -9.98 23.80
N GLY A 258 3.33 -9.69 24.40
CA GLY A 258 3.00 -8.40 25.01
C GLY A 258 1.58 -7.94 24.75
N PRO A 259 1.16 -7.77 23.47
CA PRO A 259 -0.14 -7.17 23.14
C PRO A 259 -1.37 -7.88 23.75
N LEU A 260 -1.27 -9.18 24.02
CA LEU A 260 -2.35 -9.94 24.67
C LEU A 260 -2.72 -9.38 26.06
N ALA A 261 -1.79 -8.71 26.74
CA ALA A 261 -2.04 -8.07 28.03
C ALA A 261 -3.05 -6.92 27.94
N LEU A 262 -3.18 -6.29 26.76
CA LEU A 262 -4.09 -5.18 26.49
C LEU A 262 -5.52 -5.63 26.14
N MET A 263 -5.72 -6.94 25.94
CA MET A 263 -7.02 -7.48 25.54
C MET A 263 -7.95 -7.61 26.75
N ASP A 264 -9.06 -6.87 26.73
CA ASP A 264 -10.09 -6.82 27.76
C ASP A 264 -11.47 -6.64 27.13
N THR A 265 -12.54 -6.70 27.94
CA THR A 265 -13.94 -6.68 27.51
C THR A 265 -14.37 -5.42 26.74
N ASP A 266 -13.68 -4.31 26.96
CA ASP A 266 -13.96 -3.03 26.30
C ASP A 266 -13.12 -2.81 25.03
N VAL A 267 -12.19 -3.71 24.74
CA VAL A 267 -11.30 -3.61 23.58
C VAL A 267 -11.95 -4.24 22.34
N PHE A 268 -11.81 -3.55 21.21
CA PHE A 268 -12.19 -4.07 19.90
C PHE A 268 -10.95 -4.49 19.11
N VAL A 269 -11.03 -5.66 18.51
CA VAL A 269 -9.96 -6.22 17.67
C VAL A 269 -10.52 -6.57 16.29
N ILE A 270 -9.95 -5.98 15.26
CA ILE A 270 -10.24 -6.36 13.86
C ILE A 270 -9.22 -7.44 13.48
N ILE A 271 -9.69 -8.54 12.92
CA ILE A 271 -8.81 -9.65 12.51
C ILE A 271 -8.97 -9.88 11.03
N ILE A 272 -7.89 -9.65 10.28
CA ILE A 272 -7.81 -9.93 8.84
C ILE A 272 -7.41 -11.40 8.69
N ASN A 273 -8.37 -12.24 8.33
CA ASN A 273 -8.21 -13.69 8.31
C ASN A 273 -8.85 -14.34 7.06
N PRO A 274 -8.34 -14.03 5.86
CA PRO A 274 -8.80 -14.69 4.64
C PRO A 274 -8.49 -16.19 4.67
N ASN A 275 -9.19 -16.96 3.83
CA ASN A 275 -8.98 -18.40 3.70
C ASN A 275 -7.69 -18.69 2.90
N ASP A 276 -6.55 -18.40 3.49
CA ASP A 276 -5.20 -18.63 2.95
C ASP A 276 -4.35 -19.51 3.88
N SER A 277 -3.06 -19.63 3.60
CA SER A 277 -2.12 -20.42 4.42
C SER A 277 -1.96 -19.92 5.86
N THR A 278 -2.43 -18.72 6.18
CA THR A 278 -2.34 -18.11 7.53
C THR A 278 -3.60 -18.31 8.35
N TYR A 279 -4.67 -18.85 7.75
CA TYR A 279 -6.01 -18.94 8.33
C TYR A 279 -6.04 -19.60 9.72
N THR A 280 -5.51 -20.81 9.83
CA THR A 280 -5.56 -21.60 11.07
C THR A 280 -4.80 -20.93 12.22
N ASP A 281 -3.63 -20.39 11.92
CA ASP A 281 -2.79 -19.71 12.90
C ASP A 281 -3.44 -18.42 13.40
N THR A 282 -4.01 -17.63 12.49
CA THR A 282 -4.72 -16.39 12.84
C THR A 282 -5.99 -16.69 13.63
N LEU A 283 -6.71 -17.78 13.32
CA LEU A 283 -7.87 -18.23 14.08
C LEU A 283 -7.49 -18.63 15.52
N THR A 284 -6.28 -19.17 15.72
CA THR A 284 -5.78 -19.47 17.07
C THR A 284 -5.62 -18.17 17.88
N SER A 285 -5.02 -17.14 17.31
CA SER A 285 -4.93 -15.81 17.94
C SER A 285 -6.30 -15.22 18.26
N ALA A 286 -7.29 -15.39 17.36
CA ALA A 286 -8.67 -14.96 17.59
C ALA A 286 -9.30 -15.65 18.84
N ARG A 287 -9.06 -16.94 19.03
CA ARG A 287 -9.54 -17.68 20.20
C ARG A 287 -8.92 -17.18 21.49
N GLU A 288 -7.66 -16.82 21.48
CA GLU A 288 -6.95 -16.26 22.64
C GLU A 288 -7.49 -14.89 23.04
N ILE A 289 -7.73 -14.02 22.04
CA ILE A 289 -8.37 -12.71 22.23
C ILE A 289 -9.76 -12.88 22.84
N LYS A 290 -10.55 -13.79 22.27
CA LYS A 290 -11.91 -14.08 22.76
C LYS A 290 -11.91 -14.59 24.19
N ALA A 291 -10.94 -15.42 24.57
CA ALA A 291 -10.81 -15.93 25.97
C ALA A 291 -10.51 -14.81 26.98
N ARG A 292 -9.95 -13.68 26.52
CA ARG A 292 -9.74 -12.46 27.33
C ARG A 292 -10.97 -11.55 27.39
N GLY A 293 -12.01 -11.85 26.61
CA GLY A 293 -13.26 -11.08 26.60
C GLY A 293 -13.33 -9.98 25.54
N ALA A 294 -12.25 -9.69 24.80
CA ALA A 294 -12.26 -8.64 23.80
C ALA A 294 -13.23 -8.94 22.64
N LYS A 295 -13.77 -7.88 22.05
CA LYS A 295 -14.76 -7.93 20.98
C LYS A 295 -14.04 -8.09 19.64
N ILE A 296 -14.44 -9.08 18.83
CA ILE A 296 -13.76 -9.41 17.58
C ILE A 296 -14.63 -9.06 16.39
N ILE A 297 -14.03 -8.37 15.42
CA ILE A 297 -14.56 -8.11 14.09
C ILE A 297 -13.70 -8.90 13.10
N GLY A 298 -14.27 -9.91 12.47
CA GLY A 298 -13.59 -10.70 11.42
C GLY A 298 -13.78 -10.09 10.02
N VAL A 299 -12.69 -10.04 9.27
CA VAL A 299 -12.61 -9.62 7.87
C VAL A 299 -12.01 -10.73 7.03
#